data_0ce4a79d92dfb8e45ac819cb75a700e8
#
_entry.id   0ce4a79d92dfb8e45ac819cb75a700e8
#
_cell.length_a   1.000
_cell.length_b   1.000
_cell.length_c   1.000
_cell.angle_alpha   90.00
_cell.angle_beta   90.00
_cell.angle_gamma   90.00
#
_symmetry.space_group_name_H-M   'P 1'
#
loop_
_entity.id
_entity.type
_entity.pdbx_description
1 polymer ?
#
loop_
_entity_poly.entity_id
_entity_poly.type
_entity_poly.pdbx_seq_one_letter_code
_entity_poly.pdbx_strand_id
1 'polypeptide(L)'
;MNKIIDLVEVGFLRNVDTYNPDVTVCNYIEIIEEDSLYDESTPIKGSLNHHIIYNHTKKRNDRLIVYVPYEYYHNSNKQYDVVYLQHGFGENEMGWSLIEKVNILMDNMIYQKKCLPKIIVMANGFFRHFEEEKAVFEPYKFVEYLTSDIIPYIENTYRVSSNRYMAGLSMGSIQTSMCAFEKPELFKAIGLFSGFLSDPLTNHNDHLNEEKINAFIQSECKLFRSIGNDDKYMSVYISDEKII
;
A
#
# COMPACT_ATOMS: atom_id res chain seq x y z
N MET A 1 -4.50 24.00 -18.36
CA MET A 1 -3.98 24.80 -17.21
C MET A 1 -4.20 23.95 -15.98
N ASN A 2 -3.14 23.31 -15.48
CA ASN A 2 -3.24 22.39 -14.34
C ASN A 2 -3.71 23.16 -13.11
N LYS A 3 -4.78 22.73 -12.49
CA LYS A 3 -5.26 23.30 -11.25
C LYS A 3 -4.52 22.63 -10.08
N ILE A 4 -3.71 23.40 -9.38
CA ILE A 4 -3.13 22.98 -8.11
C ILE A 4 -4.14 23.36 -7.02
N ILE A 5 -4.57 22.40 -6.23
CA ILE A 5 -5.46 22.63 -5.10
C ILE A 5 -4.64 22.48 -3.82
N ASP A 6 -4.64 23.50 -2.99
CA ASP A 6 -4.10 23.40 -1.64
C ASP A 6 -5.11 22.68 -0.72
N LEU A 7 -4.84 21.41 -0.44
CA LEU A 7 -5.72 20.58 0.36
C LEU A 7 -5.71 20.95 1.85
N VAL A 8 -4.72 21.69 2.31
CA VAL A 8 -4.69 22.23 3.69
C VAL A 8 -5.73 23.32 3.85
N GLU A 9 -5.89 24.20 2.86
CA GLU A 9 -6.91 25.25 2.89
C GLU A 9 -8.34 24.70 2.92
N VAL A 10 -8.61 23.60 2.22
CA VAL A 10 -9.92 22.93 2.25
C VAL A 10 -10.10 22.01 3.44
N GLY A 11 -9.14 21.94 4.36
CA GLY A 11 -9.22 21.12 5.56
C GLY A 11 -9.11 19.61 5.33
N PHE A 12 -8.87 19.18 4.11
CA PHE A 12 -8.90 17.78 3.71
C PHE A 12 -7.71 16.99 4.28
N LEU A 13 -6.53 17.60 4.36
CA LEU A 13 -5.32 16.98 4.88
C LEU A 13 -5.09 17.16 6.38
N ARG A 14 -5.93 17.92 7.10
CA ARG A 14 -5.76 18.14 8.55
C ARG A 14 -5.77 16.86 9.37
N ASN A 15 -6.31 15.77 8.83
CA ASN A 15 -6.39 14.48 9.49
C ASN A 15 -5.42 13.45 8.90
N VAL A 16 -4.62 13.83 7.91
CA VAL A 16 -3.59 12.95 7.36
C VAL A 16 -2.44 12.97 8.35
N ASP A 17 -2.32 11.92 9.06
CA ASP A 17 -1.30 11.65 10.07
C ASP A 17 -1.25 12.61 11.28
N THR A 18 -2.28 12.52 12.11
CA THR A 18 -2.24 13.09 13.47
C THR A 18 -1.17 12.45 14.38
N TYR A 19 -0.52 11.39 13.91
CA TYR A 19 0.49 10.64 14.66
C TYR A 19 1.92 11.07 14.37
N ASN A 20 2.13 11.92 13.38
CA ASN A 20 3.48 12.39 13.04
C ASN A 20 3.50 13.89 12.74
N PRO A 21 3.64 14.73 13.77
CA PRO A 21 3.68 16.19 13.59
C PRO A 21 4.91 16.68 12.79
N ASP A 22 5.94 15.85 12.61
CA ASP A 22 7.18 16.21 11.94
C ASP A 22 7.14 15.92 10.42
N VAL A 23 6.07 15.32 9.91
CA VAL A 23 5.93 15.04 8.50
C VAL A 23 5.31 16.22 7.78
N THR A 24 6.05 16.75 6.82
CA THR A 24 5.50 17.70 5.86
C THR A 24 4.57 16.95 4.90
N VAL A 25 3.28 17.10 5.10
CA VAL A 25 2.29 16.56 4.19
C VAL A 25 2.36 17.34 2.88
N CYS A 26 2.28 16.66 1.74
CA CYS A 26 2.15 17.32 0.45
C CYS A 26 0.84 18.11 0.41
N ASN A 27 0.95 19.42 0.33
CA ASN A 27 -0.20 20.33 0.35
C ASN A 27 -0.84 20.53 -1.02
N TYR A 28 -0.30 19.89 -2.07
CA TYR A 28 -0.72 20.12 -3.44
C TYR A 28 -1.10 18.82 -4.12
N ILE A 29 -2.24 18.81 -4.78
CA ILE A 29 -2.61 17.81 -5.77
C ILE A 29 -2.59 18.48 -7.13
N GLU A 30 -1.80 17.94 -8.04
CA GLU A 30 -1.91 18.25 -9.46
C GLU A 30 -3.04 17.42 -10.04
N ILE A 31 -4.12 18.09 -10.47
CA ILE A 31 -5.21 17.44 -11.19
C ILE A 31 -4.81 17.38 -12.67
N ILE A 32 -4.51 16.17 -13.14
CA ILE A 32 -4.30 15.91 -14.57
C ILE A 32 -5.69 15.85 -15.22
N GLU A 33 -6.06 16.90 -15.96
CA GLU A 33 -7.42 17.08 -16.51
C GLU A 33 -7.80 16.06 -17.60
N GLU A 34 -6.89 15.24 -18.10
CA GLU A 34 -7.12 14.43 -19.31
C GLU A 34 -7.12 12.90 -19.07
N ASP A 35 -6.93 12.41 -17.86
CA ASP A 35 -6.96 10.97 -17.64
C ASP A 35 -8.37 10.49 -17.24
N SER A 36 -9.08 9.94 -18.22
CA SER A 36 -10.42 9.37 -18.03
C SER A 36 -10.50 8.25 -16.97
N LEU A 37 -9.36 7.75 -16.49
CA LEU A 37 -9.32 6.76 -15.40
C LEU A 37 -9.64 7.36 -14.04
N TYR A 38 -9.49 8.68 -13.87
CA TYR A 38 -9.82 9.39 -12.63
C TYR A 38 -11.17 10.14 -12.70
N ASP A 39 -11.90 10.01 -13.82
CA ASP A 39 -13.24 10.59 -13.95
C ASP A 39 -14.27 9.72 -13.22
N GLU A 40 -15.12 10.35 -12.42
CA GLU A 40 -16.19 9.68 -11.67
C GLU A 40 -17.42 9.30 -12.52
N SER A 41 -17.31 9.35 -13.83
CA SER A 41 -18.41 9.11 -14.77
C SER A 41 -18.86 7.65 -14.90
N THR A 42 -18.06 6.68 -14.44
CA THR A 42 -18.44 5.27 -14.51
C THR A 42 -19.74 4.99 -13.75
N PRO A 43 -20.71 4.27 -14.37
CA PRO A 43 -22.02 4.03 -13.75
C PRO A 43 -21.98 2.96 -12.65
N ILE A 44 -20.91 2.15 -12.60
CA ILE A 44 -20.74 1.10 -11.58
C ILE A 44 -19.63 1.50 -10.63
N LYS A 45 -19.95 1.53 -9.33
CA LYS A 45 -19.01 1.93 -8.30
C LYS A 45 -18.90 0.86 -7.22
N GLY A 46 -17.67 0.56 -6.84
CA GLY A 46 -17.38 -0.24 -5.66
C GLY A 46 -17.66 0.53 -4.37
N SER A 47 -17.31 -0.04 -3.26
CA SER A 47 -17.47 0.59 -1.94
C SER A 47 -16.15 0.66 -1.19
N LEU A 48 -16.00 1.69 -0.36
CA LEU A 48 -14.95 1.79 0.64
C LEU A 48 -15.54 1.43 2.00
N ASN A 49 -15.07 0.34 2.58
CA ASN A 49 -15.50 -0.14 3.88
C ASN A 49 -14.42 0.20 4.91
N HIS A 50 -14.84 0.86 6.00
CA HIS A 50 -13.96 1.23 7.09
C HIS A 50 -14.08 0.23 8.23
N HIS A 51 -12.95 -0.33 8.66
CA HIS A 51 -12.88 -1.29 9.75
C HIS A 51 -11.98 -0.77 10.86
N ILE A 52 -12.22 -1.26 12.06
CA ILE A 52 -11.33 -1.09 13.20
C ILE A 52 -10.90 -2.49 13.61
N ILE A 53 -9.60 -2.75 13.59
CA ILE A 53 -9.03 -4.04 13.98
C ILE A 53 -8.01 -3.82 15.11
N TYR A 54 -7.86 -4.81 15.96
CA TYR A 54 -6.82 -4.76 16.98
C TYR A 54 -5.46 -5.13 16.35
N ASN A 55 -4.51 -4.22 16.46
CA ASN A 55 -3.13 -4.42 16.03
C ASN A 55 -2.33 -4.94 17.23
N HIS A 56 -2.02 -6.23 17.24
CA HIS A 56 -1.30 -6.86 18.35
C HIS A 56 0.14 -6.34 18.49
N THR A 57 0.78 -6.00 17.38
CA THR A 57 2.14 -5.45 17.38
C THR A 57 2.21 -4.05 18.00
N LYS A 58 1.21 -3.19 17.71
CA LYS A 58 1.09 -1.85 18.31
C LYS A 58 0.33 -1.85 19.63
N LYS A 59 -0.35 -2.95 20.00
CA LYS A 59 -1.22 -3.09 21.18
C LYS A 59 -2.33 -2.03 21.26
N ARG A 60 -2.94 -1.71 20.10
CA ARG A 60 -4.02 -0.74 20.00
C ARG A 60 -4.95 -1.07 18.83
N ASN A 61 -6.08 -0.39 18.77
CA ASN A 61 -6.94 -0.44 17.59
C ASN A 61 -6.36 0.43 16.48
N ASP A 62 -6.25 -0.13 15.28
CA ASP A 62 -5.89 0.58 14.05
C ASP A 62 -7.06 0.52 13.05
N ARG A 63 -7.09 1.48 12.13
CA ARG A 63 -8.08 1.51 11.05
C ARG A 63 -7.56 0.76 9.84
N LEU A 64 -8.52 0.19 9.11
CA LEU A 64 -8.30 -0.51 7.86
C LEU A 64 -9.35 -0.03 6.86
N ILE A 65 -8.96 0.30 5.65
CA ILE A 65 -9.88 0.64 4.57
C ILE A 65 -9.83 -0.47 3.53
N VAL A 66 -11.01 -0.95 3.13
CA VAL A 66 -11.15 -2.02 2.16
C VAL A 66 -12.02 -1.54 1.00
N TYR A 67 -11.43 -1.45 -0.19
CA TYR A 67 -12.19 -1.30 -1.42
C TYR A 67 -12.74 -2.66 -1.85
N VAL A 68 -14.02 -2.67 -2.14
CA VAL A 68 -14.75 -3.85 -2.60
C VAL A 68 -15.41 -3.52 -3.94
N PRO A 69 -15.14 -4.29 -5.02
CA PRO A 69 -15.68 -4.00 -6.34
C PRO A 69 -17.20 -4.16 -6.38
N TYR A 70 -17.87 -3.40 -7.24
CA TYR A 70 -19.33 -3.39 -7.40
C TYR A 70 -19.93 -4.80 -7.48
N GLU A 71 -19.38 -5.69 -8.28
CA GLU A 71 -19.93 -7.03 -8.49
C GLU A 71 -19.88 -7.93 -7.24
N TYR A 72 -19.09 -7.58 -6.22
CA TYR A 72 -19.02 -8.35 -4.97
C TYR A 72 -20.39 -8.52 -4.32
N TYR A 73 -21.20 -7.48 -4.35
CA TYR A 73 -22.55 -7.50 -3.75
C TYR A 73 -23.59 -8.15 -4.65
N HIS A 74 -23.28 -8.36 -5.92
CA HIS A 74 -24.18 -8.92 -6.93
C HIS A 74 -23.84 -10.36 -7.31
N ASN A 75 -22.70 -10.90 -6.85
CA ASN A 75 -22.26 -12.26 -7.13
C ASN A 75 -21.76 -12.95 -5.84
N SER A 76 -22.67 -13.58 -5.12
CA SER A 76 -22.40 -14.23 -3.82
C SER A 76 -21.45 -15.44 -3.89
N ASN A 77 -21.31 -16.07 -5.06
CA ASN A 77 -20.52 -17.29 -5.24
C ASN A 77 -19.09 -17.00 -5.69
N LYS A 78 -18.78 -15.75 -6.04
CA LYS A 78 -17.44 -15.39 -6.52
C LYS A 78 -16.51 -15.05 -5.36
N GLN A 79 -15.28 -15.57 -5.43
CA GLN A 79 -14.15 -15.16 -4.61
C GLN A 79 -13.28 -14.16 -5.39
N TYR A 80 -12.61 -13.29 -4.66
CA TYR A 80 -11.84 -12.19 -5.22
C TYR A 80 -10.39 -12.26 -4.77
N ASP A 81 -9.48 -12.02 -5.68
CA ASP A 81 -8.08 -11.81 -5.35
C ASP A 81 -7.92 -10.55 -4.49
N VAL A 82 -6.91 -10.54 -3.63
CA VAL A 82 -6.65 -9.42 -2.71
C VAL A 82 -5.34 -8.72 -3.07
N VAL A 83 -5.38 -7.38 -3.09
CA VAL A 83 -4.20 -6.53 -3.16
C VAL A 83 -4.05 -5.81 -1.82
N TYR A 84 -2.95 -6.04 -1.13
CA TYR A 84 -2.55 -5.25 0.04
C TYR A 84 -1.74 -4.05 -0.46
N LEU A 85 -2.28 -2.84 -0.28
CA LEU A 85 -1.73 -1.62 -0.86
C LEU A 85 -1.23 -0.69 0.24
N GLN A 86 0.08 -0.49 0.30
CA GLN A 86 0.73 0.19 1.40
C GLN A 86 1.15 1.61 1.03
N HIS A 87 0.84 2.55 1.92
CA HIS A 87 1.09 3.99 1.75
C HIS A 87 2.55 4.39 1.95
N GLY A 88 2.91 5.59 1.50
CA GLY A 88 4.22 6.21 1.68
C GLY A 88 4.46 6.78 3.09
N PHE A 89 5.67 7.28 3.31
CA PHE A 89 6.03 7.95 4.57
C PHE A 89 5.19 9.22 4.75
N GLY A 90 4.60 9.39 5.94
CA GLY A 90 3.78 10.55 6.26
C GLY A 90 2.30 10.42 5.88
N GLU A 91 1.93 9.32 5.27
CA GLU A 91 0.54 8.99 4.95
C GLU A 91 -0.05 7.99 5.96
N ASN A 92 -1.25 7.54 5.69
CA ASN A 92 -1.96 6.53 6.47
C ASN A 92 -2.87 5.65 5.58
N GLU A 93 -3.72 4.85 6.18
CA GLU A 93 -4.66 3.96 5.50
C GLU A 93 -5.59 4.65 4.50
N MET A 94 -5.73 5.98 4.57
CA MET A 94 -6.63 6.76 3.71
C MET A 94 -5.92 7.31 2.45
N GLY A 95 -4.59 7.37 2.43
CA GLY A 95 -3.82 8.01 1.36
C GLY A 95 -4.23 7.54 -0.02
N TRP A 96 -4.20 6.24 -0.26
CA TRP A 96 -4.55 5.66 -1.55
C TRP A 96 -5.99 5.91 -2.01
N SER A 97 -6.94 6.02 -1.09
CA SER A 97 -8.35 6.25 -1.44
C SER A 97 -8.68 7.74 -1.60
N LEU A 98 -8.11 8.60 -0.76
CA LEU A 98 -8.45 10.02 -0.76
C LEU A 98 -7.56 10.84 -1.71
N ILE A 99 -6.26 10.55 -1.73
CA ILE A 99 -5.30 11.32 -2.52
C ILE A 99 -5.17 10.68 -3.90
N GLU A 100 -4.85 9.39 -3.95
CA GLU A 100 -4.57 8.66 -5.18
C GLU A 100 -5.85 8.13 -5.87
N LYS A 101 -7.02 8.26 -5.25
CA LYS A 101 -8.33 7.88 -5.80
C LYS A 101 -8.36 6.45 -6.35
N VAL A 102 -7.67 5.52 -5.68
CA VAL A 102 -7.52 4.14 -6.15
C VAL A 102 -8.86 3.43 -6.37
N ASN A 103 -9.88 3.76 -5.59
CA ASN A 103 -11.24 3.24 -5.76
C ASN A 103 -11.86 3.67 -7.10
N ILE A 104 -11.71 4.93 -7.49
CA ILE A 104 -12.20 5.46 -8.77
C ILE A 104 -11.42 4.84 -9.93
N LEU A 105 -10.10 4.79 -9.82
CA LEU A 105 -9.23 4.13 -10.78
C LEU A 105 -9.65 2.67 -11.01
N MET A 106 -9.87 1.92 -9.93
CA MET A 106 -10.28 0.51 -10.02
C MET A 106 -11.67 0.35 -10.66
N ASP A 107 -12.64 1.18 -10.29
CA ASP A 107 -13.99 1.14 -10.88
C ASP A 107 -13.90 1.36 -12.40
N ASN A 108 -13.15 2.37 -12.82
CA ASN A 108 -12.96 2.69 -14.24
C ASN A 108 -12.20 1.59 -15.00
N MET A 109 -11.12 1.06 -14.43
CA MET A 109 -10.37 -0.02 -15.05
C MET A 109 -11.20 -1.31 -15.18
N ILE A 110 -12.03 -1.63 -14.18
CA ILE A 110 -12.95 -2.78 -14.21
C ILE A 110 -14.02 -2.55 -15.28
N TYR A 111 -14.65 -1.37 -15.31
CA TYR A 111 -15.66 -1.02 -16.29
C TYR A 111 -15.13 -1.06 -17.72
N GLN A 112 -13.92 -0.56 -17.94
CA GLN A 112 -13.23 -0.59 -19.23
C GLN A 112 -12.62 -1.98 -19.57
N LYS A 113 -12.80 -2.99 -18.70
CA LYS A 113 -12.24 -4.35 -18.86
C LYS A 113 -10.71 -4.39 -18.97
N LYS A 114 -10.04 -3.39 -18.39
CA LYS A 114 -8.57 -3.32 -18.32
C LYS A 114 -7.98 -4.15 -17.19
N CYS A 115 -8.77 -4.46 -16.15
CA CYS A 115 -8.37 -5.37 -15.08
C CYS A 115 -9.54 -6.21 -14.57
N LEU A 116 -9.21 -7.30 -13.89
CA LEU A 116 -10.19 -8.10 -13.17
C LEU A 116 -10.52 -7.46 -11.82
N PRO A 117 -11.78 -7.57 -11.36
CA PRO A 117 -12.19 -7.08 -10.05
C PRO A 117 -11.38 -7.73 -8.93
N LYS A 118 -10.84 -6.89 -8.04
CA LYS A 118 -10.05 -7.30 -6.86
C LYS A 118 -10.51 -6.54 -5.63
N ILE A 119 -10.32 -7.11 -4.46
CA ILE A 119 -10.43 -6.41 -3.18
C ILE A 119 -9.08 -5.72 -2.93
N ILE A 120 -9.11 -4.44 -2.51
CA ILE A 120 -7.90 -3.71 -2.12
C ILE A 120 -7.97 -3.40 -0.64
N VAL A 121 -6.91 -3.74 0.08
CA VAL A 121 -6.79 -3.56 1.52
C VAL A 121 -5.71 -2.53 1.79
N MET A 122 -6.06 -1.45 2.47
CA MET A 122 -5.19 -0.34 2.81
C MET A 122 -5.11 -0.21 4.32
N ALA A 123 -3.90 -0.39 4.87
CA ALA A 123 -3.65 -0.37 6.31
C ALA A 123 -2.69 0.75 6.70
N ASN A 124 -2.74 1.18 7.96
CA ASN A 124 -1.74 2.08 8.51
C ASN A 124 -0.47 1.32 8.86
N GLY A 125 0.54 1.44 7.99
CA GLY A 125 1.85 0.82 8.16
C GLY A 125 2.86 1.64 8.94
N PHE A 126 2.45 2.73 9.55
CA PHE A 126 3.38 3.62 10.25
C PHE A 126 3.71 3.05 11.65
N PHE A 127 4.87 2.41 11.78
CA PHE A 127 5.41 1.90 13.03
C PHE A 127 6.54 2.79 13.51
N ARG A 128 6.37 3.38 14.68
CA ARG A 128 7.40 4.17 15.36
C ARG A 128 7.21 4.14 16.87
N HIS A 129 8.30 4.36 17.57
CA HIS A 129 8.32 4.73 18.98
C HIS A 129 9.32 5.88 19.20
N PHE A 130 9.38 6.40 20.40
CA PHE A 130 10.31 7.47 20.75
C PHE A 130 11.35 6.95 21.74
N GLU A 131 12.61 7.22 21.44
CA GLU A 131 13.74 7.02 22.34
C GLU A 131 14.41 8.39 22.55
N GLU A 132 14.45 8.85 23.80
CA GLU A 132 15.05 10.15 24.14
C GLU A 132 14.58 11.29 23.21
N GLU A 133 13.28 11.40 23.00
CA GLU A 133 12.60 12.36 22.12
C GLU A 133 12.87 12.20 20.60
N LYS A 134 13.63 11.18 20.20
CA LYS A 134 13.86 10.88 18.78
C LYS A 134 12.88 9.82 18.29
N ALA A 135 12.28 10.04 17.14
CA ALA A 135 11.43 9.04 16.50
C ALA A 135 12.30 7.91 15.91
N VAL A 136 12.01 6.69 16.34
CA VAL A 136 12.61 5.46 15.80
C VAL A 136 11.56 4.76 14.94
N PHE A 137 11.86 4.56 13.67
CA PHE A 137 10.96 3.92 12.71
C PHE A 137 11.26 2.42 12.63
N GLU A 138 10.21 1.62 12.54
CA GLU A 138 10.27 0.16 12.58
C GLU A 138 9.41 -0.46 11.47
N PRO A 139 9.72 -0.19 10.17
CA PRO A 139 8.90 -0.68 9.06
C PRO A 139 8.79 -2.20 9.00
N TYR A 140 9.78 -2.93 9.51
CA TYR A 140 9.79 -4.38 9.58
C TYR A 140 8.66 -4.97 10.45
N LYS A 141 8.15 -4.22 11.42
CA LYS A 141 7.00 -4.64 12.25
C LYS A 141 5.70 -4.80 11.47
N PHE A 142 5.65 -4.24 10.28
CA PHE A 142 4.50 -4.40 9.40
C PHE A 142 4.31 -5.85 8.95
N VAL A 143 5.39 -6.62 8.82
CA VAL A 143 5.32 -8.06 8.44
C VAL A 143 4.44 -8.84 9.41
N GLU A 144 4.67 -8.67 10.72
CA GLU A 144 3.88 -9.33 11.75
C GLU A 144 2.41 -8.85 11.73
N TYR A 145 2.19 -7.54 11.63
CA TYR A 145 0.85 -6.97 11.58
C TYR A 145 0.06 -7.48 10.35
N LEU A 146 0.70 -7.53 9.18
CA LEU A 146 0.07 -8.04 7.97
C LEU A 146 -0.32 -9.51 8.12
N THR A 147 0.62 -10.34 8.58
CA THR A 147 0.45 -11.80 8.59
C THR A 147 -0.39 -12.31 9.75
N SER A 148 -0.31 -11.67 10.91
CA SER A 148 -1.01 -12.13 12.13
C SER A 148 -2.38 -11.49 12.32
N ASP A 149 -2.60 -10.27 11.82
CA ASP A 149 -3.84 -9.53 12.06
C ASP A 149 -4.62 -9.27 10.77
N ILE A 150 -3.99 -8.63 9.76
CA ILE A 150 -4.73 -8.15 8.58
C ILE A 150 -5.19 -9.30 7.70
N ILE A 151 -4.29 -10.20 7.27
CA ILE A 151 -4.64 -11.31 6.38
C ILE A 151 -5.74 -12.18 7.00
N PRO A 152 -5.62 -12.67 8.26
CA PRO A 152 -6.68 -13.48 8.87
C PRO A 152 -8.01 -12.73 8.98
N TYR A 153 -7.97 -11.43 9.31
CA TYR A 153 -9.18 -10.62 9.40
C TYR A 153 -9.90 -10.51 8.04
N ILE A 154 -9.17 -10.25 6.97
CA ILE A 154 -9.71 -10.12 5.61
C ILE A 154 -10.30 -11.44 5.14
N GLU A 155 -9.61 -12.56 5.36
CA GLU A 155 -10.07 -13.89 4.97
C GLU A 155 -11.32 -14.35 5.73
N ASN A 156 -11.47 -13.92 6.98
CA ASN A 156 -12.67 -14.20 7.78
C ASN A 156 -13.83 -13.26 7.44
N THR A 157 -13.58 -12.08 6.86
CA THR A 157 -14.59 -11.04 6.63
C THR A 157 -15.12 -11.05 5.21
N TYR A 158 -14.27 -11.39 4.24
CA TYR A 158 -14.57 -11.28 2.81
C TYR A 158 -14.41 -12.60 2.07
N ARG A 159 -15.15 -12.73 0.96
CA ARG A 159 -15.00 -13.85 0.03
C ARG A 159 -13.77 -13.64 -0.83
N VAL A 160 -12.64 -14.10 -0.36
CA VAL A 160 -11.35 -13.95 -1.02
C VAL A 160 -10.83 -15.28 -1.58
N SER A 161 -10.07 -15.21 -2.66
CA SER A 161 -9.32 -16.34 -3.20
C SER A 161 -7.99 -16.51 -2.44
N SER A 162 -7.24 -17.55 -2.75
CA SER A 162 -5.89 -17.74 -2.23
C SER A 162 -4.84 -16.82 -2.87
N ASN A 163 -5.19 -16.08 -3.94
CA ASN A 163 -4.26 -15.21 -4.63
C ASN A 163 -4.14 -13.86 -3.93
N ARG A 164 -2.96 -13.59 -3.42
CA ARG A 164 -2.61 -12.34 -2.78
C ARG A 164 -1.55 -11.60 -3.58
N TYR A 165 -1.70 -10.30 -3.63
CA TYR A 165 -0.77 -9.36 -4.22
C TYR A 165 -0.44 -8.30 -3.19
N MET A 166 0.73 -7.71 -3.26
CA MET A 166 1.07 -6.58 -2.41
C MET A 166 1.76 -5.50 -3.23
N ALA A 167 1.47 -4.25 -2.92
CA ALA A 167 2.19 -3.12 -3.52
C ALA A 167 2.33 -1.98 -2.52
N GLY A 168 3.31 -1.12 -2.76
CA GLY A 168 3.51 0.02 -1.88
C GLY A 168 4.34 1.12 -2.52
N LEU A 169 4.12 2.34 -2.03
CA LEU A 169 4.83 3.53 -2.43
C LEU A 169 5.91 3.88 -1.41
N SER A 170 7.15 4.14 -1.83
CA SER A 170 8.24 4.65 -0.97
C SER A 170 8.42 3.77 0.29
N MET A 171 8.13 4.28 1.50
CA MET A 171 8.12 3.46 2.73
C MET A 171 7.28 2.19 2.57
N GLY A 172 6.13 2.28 1.92
CA GLY A 172 5.29 1.12 1.63
C GLY A 172 5.95 0.10 0.70
N SER A 173 6.84 0.54 -0.19
CA SER A 173 7.64 -0.38 -1.01
C SER A 173 8.64 -1.18 -0.19
N ILE A 174 9.27 -0.54 0.80
CA ILE A 174 10.16 -1.20 1.75
C ILE A 174 9.39 -2.29 2.52
N GLN A 175 8.23 -1.94 3.05
CA GLN A 175 7.37 -2.91 3.77
C GLN A 175 6.91 -4.05 2.88
N THR A 176 6.59 -3.75 1.60
CA THR A 176 6.23 -4.76 0.59
C THR A 176 7.40 -5.71 0.33
N SER A 177 8.62 -5.17 0.19
CA SER A 177 9.85 -5.96 0.08
C SER A 177 10.04 -6.86 1.30
N MET A 178 10.01 -6.29 2.51
CA MET A 178 10.14 -7.06 3.75
C MET A 178 9.13 -8.20 3.84
N CYS A 179 7.86 -7.94 3.55
CA CYS A 179 6.83 -8.98 3.56
C CYS A 179 7.09 -10.08 2.55
N ALA A 180 7.51 -9.72 1.33
CA ALA A 180 7.71 -10.68 0.26
C ALA A 180 8.97 -11.54 0.45
N PHE A 181 10.03 -10.99 0.99
CA PHE A 181 11.25 -11.76 1.24
C PHE A 181 11.16 -12.59 2.54
N GLU A 182 10.36 -12.14 3.52
CA GLU A 182 10.10 -12.94 4.74
C GLU A 182 9.09 -14.07 4.50
N LYS A 183 8.14 -13.87 3.58
CA LYS A 183 7.00 -14.78 3.32
C LYS A 183 6.68 -14.85 1.84
N PRO A 184 7.63 -15.32 0.99
CA PRO A 184 7.47 -15.28 -0.47
C PRO A 184 6.29 -16.12 -0.97
N GLU A 185 5.92 -17.16 -0.26
CA GLU A 185 4.79 -18.04 -0.58
C GLU A 185 3.41 -17.35 -0.48
N LEU A 186 3.35 -16.22 0.21
CA LEU A 186 2.07 -15.52 0.39
C LEU A 186 1.59 -14.76 -0.85
N PHE A 187 2.51 -14.38 -1.74
CA PHE A 187 2.18 -13.44 -2.82
C PHE A 187 2.43 -14.02 -4.21
N LYS A 188 1.52 -13.73 -5.14
CA LYS A 188 1.68 -14.04 -6.57
C LYS A 188 2.50 -12.99 -7.30
N ALA A 189 2.40 -11.75 -6.87
CA ALA A 189 3.25 -10.67 -7.36
C ALA A 189 3.30 -9.52 -6.35
N ILE A 190 4.39 -8.75 -6.43
CA ILE A 190 4.57 -7.52 -5.67
C ILE A 190 4.91 -6.35 -6.58
N GLY A 191 4.51 -5.13 -6.17
CA GLY A 191 4.78 -3.87 -6.85
C GLY A 191 5.44 -2.86 -5.92
N LEU A 192 6.59 -2.32 -6.34
CA LEU A 192 7.37 -1.35 -5.59
C LEU A 192 7.39 -0.04 -6.37
N PHE A 193 6.55 0.92 -5.95
CA PHE A 193 6.43 2.23 -6.57
C PHE A 193 7.32 3.24 -5.85
N SER A 194 8.10 4.03 -6.60
CA SER A 194 9.25 4.77 -6.06
C SER A 194 10.04 3.86 -5.12
N GLY A 195 10.42 2.68 -5.65
CA GLY A 195 10.43 1.42 -4.91
C GLY A 195 11.81 0.91 -4.56
N PHE A 196 11.96 0.48 -3.31
CA PHE A 196 13.19 -0.04 -2.74
C PHE A 196 13.03 -1.51 -2.33
N LEU A 197 14.07 -2.31 -2.57
CA LEU A 197 14.25 -3.62 -1.94
C LEU A 197 14.85 -3.45 -0.55
N SER A 198 15.88 -2.63 -0.44
CA SER A 198 16.53 -2.28 0.82
C SER A 198 15.76 -1.20 1.58
N ASP A 199 16.05 -1.08 2.87
CA ASP A 199 15.52 0.00 3.72
C ASP A 199 16.55 1.12 3.89
N PRO A 200 16.48 2.19 3.10
CA PRO A 200 17.35 3.33 3.23
C PRO A 200 17.02 4.25 4.41
N LEU A 201 15.87 4.04 5.08
CA LEU A 201 15.41 4.86 6.20
C LEU A 201 16.06 4.43 7.53
N THR A 202 16.08 3.11 7.77
CA THR A 202 16.60 2.56 9.03
C THR A 202 17.82 1.67 8.86
N ASN A 203 18.18 1.32 7.61
CA ASN A 203 19.20 0.33 7.26
C ASN A 203 18.94 -1.07 7.84
N HIS A 204 17.69 -1.38 8.16
CA HIS A 204 17.28 -2.71 8.61
C HIS A 204 17.00 -3.60 7.41
N ASN A 205 18.00 -4.38 6.99
CA ASN A 205 17.96 -5.18 5.76
C ASN A 205 18.05 -6.70 5.98
N ASP A 206 17.66 -7.20 7.15
CA ASP A 206 17.71 -8.61 7.50
C ASP A 206 16.84 -9.51 6.59
N HIS A 207 15.86 -8.91 5.92
CA HIS A 207 15.03 -9.58 4.91
C HIS A 207 15.78 -9.83 3.58
N LEU A 208 16.95 -9.23 3.38
CA LEU A 208 17.78 -9.36 2.17
C LEU A 208 19.01 -10.24 2.40
N ASN A 209 18.94 -11.22 3.28
CA ASN A 209 19.99 -12.22 3.36
C ASN A 209 19.88 -13.26 2.23
N GLU A 210 20.96 -13.99 1.97
CA GLU A 210 21.06 -14.96 0.85
C GLU A 210 19.95 -16.02 0.88
N GLU A 211 19.60 -16.54 2.04
CA GLU A 211 18.56 -17.55 2.21
C GLU A 211 17.19 -17.04 1.76
N LYS A 212 16.79 -15.83 2.22
CA LYS A 212 15.50 -15.23 1.88
C LYS A 212 15.42 -14.77 0.43
N ILE A 213 16.53 -14.25 -0.12
CA ILE A 213 16.62 -13.90 -1.53
C ILE A 213 16.41 -15.16 -2.39
N ASN A 214 17.09 -16.25 -2.08
CA ASN A 214 16.92 -17.51 -2.80
C ASN A 214 15.49 -18.05 -2.66
N ALA A 215 14.89 -17.99 -1.47
CA ALA A 215 13.50 -18.40 -1.26
C ALA A 215 12.54 -17.56 -2.09
N PHE A 216 12.73 -16.23 -2.16
CA PHE A 216 11.93 -15.35 -2.99
C PHE A 216 12.06 -15.70 -4.49
N ILE A 217 13.27 -15.90 -5.00
CA ILE A 217 13.51 -16.28 -6.40
C ILE A 217 12.83 -17.61 -6.74
N GLN A 218 12.84 -18.58 -5.83
CA GLN A 218 12.22 -19.90 -6.01
C GLN A 218 10.69 -19.88 -5.87
N SER A 219 10.11 -18.88 -5.26
CA SER A 219 8.66 -18.79 -4.99
C SER A 219 7.81 -18.50 -6.23
N GLU A 220 8.41 -18.15 -7.36
CA GLU A 220 7.71 -17.66 -8.56
C GLU A 220 6.92 -16.36 -8.36
N CYS A 221 7.08 -15.67 -7.23
CA CYS A 221 6.49 -14.36 -6.98
C CYS A 221 7.06 -13.34 -7.98
N LYS A 222 6.20 -12.69 -8.73
CA LYS A 222 6.62 -11.69 -9.71
C LYS A 222 6.93 -10.36 -9.04
N LEU A 223 8.01 -9.73 -9.45
CA LEU A 223 8.41 -8.40 -8.97
C LEU A 223 8.23 -7.36 -10.08
N PHE A 224 7.54 -6.28 -9.74
CA PHE A 224 7.51 -5.04 -10.51
C PHE A 224 8.14 -3.92 -9.68
N ARG A 225 9.01 -3.13 -10.29
CA ARG A 225 9.64 -1.95 -9.67
C ARG A 225 9.54 -0.75 -10.61
N SER A 226 9.32 0.43 -10.03
CA SER A 226 9.38 1.70 -10.77
C SER A 226 9.89 2.81 -9.87
N ILE A 227 10.55 3.79 -10.49
CA ILE A 227 11.00 5.03 -9.85
C ILE A 227 11.01 6.15 -10.89
N GLY A 228 10.81 7.40 -10.48
CA GLY A 228 10.96 8.55 -11.36
C GLY A 228 12.42 8.84 -11.68
N ASN A 229 12.72 9.30 -12.90
CA ASN A 229 14.09 9.58 -13.34
C ASN A 229 14.82 10.62 -12.47
N ASP A 230 14.06 11.56 -11.91
CA ASP A 230 14.58 12.66 -11.07
C ASP A 230 14.37 12.40 -9.58
N ASP A 231 14.00 11.16 -9.20
CA ASP A 231 13.82 10.81 -7.79
C ASP A 231 15.17 10.87 -7.05
N LYS A 232 15.17 11.55 -5.90
CA LYS A 232 16.37 11.71 -5.06
C LYS A 232 16.97 10.37 -4.58
N TYR A 233 16.19 9.30 -4.58
CA TYR A 233 16.61 7.96 -4.17
C TYR A 233 16.99 7.05 -5.35
N MET A 234 17.14 7.57 -6.56
CA MET A 234 17.52 6.80 -7.74
C MET A 234 18.81 5.98 -7.51
N SER A 235 19.77 6.50 -6.75
CA SER A 235 21.01 5.75 -6.44
C SER A 235 20.76 4.49 -5.61
N VAL A 236 19.82 4.53 -4.69
CA VAL A 236 19.39 3.35 -3.90
C VAL A 236 18.72 2.33 -4.82
N TYR A 237 17.78 2.80 -5.66
CA TYR A 237 17.08 1.95 -6.62
C TYR A 237 18.05 1.18 -7.52
N ILE A 238 19.06 1.86 -8.09
CA ILE A 238 20.11 1.24 -8.92
C ILE A 238 20.96 0.26 -8.10
N SER A 239 21.27 0.61 -6.86
CA SER A 239 22.05 -0.28 -5.97
C SER A 239 21.30 -1.58 -5.70
N ASP A 240 20.00 -1.50 -5.51
CA ASP A 240 19.14 -2.65 -5.26
C ASP A 240 19.05 -3.65 -6.43
N GLU A 241 19.32 -3.20 -7.68
CA GLU A 241 19.34 -4.12 -8.86
C GLU A 241 20.42 -5.20 -8.78
N LYS A 242 21.38 -5.06 -7.87
CA LYS A 242 22.43 -6.05 -7.64
C LYS A 242 22.05 -7.13 -6.64
N ILE A 243 20.88 -7.01 -6.02
CA ILE A 243 20.41 -7.92 -4.96
C ILE A 243 19.73 -9.16 -5.57
N ILE A 244 19.05 -8.99 -6.70
CA ILE A 244 18.27 -10.04 -7.38
C ILE A 244 18.62 -10.15 -8.86
#